data_92591d91044ffe73884296a4f2f7b493
#
_entry.id   92591d91044ffe73884296a4f2f7b493
#
_cell.length_a   1.000
_cell.length_b   1.000
_cell.length_c   1.000
_cell.angle_alpha   90.00
_cell.angle_beta   90.00
_cell.angle_gamma   90.00
#
_symmetry.space_group_name_H-M   'P 1'
#
loop_
_entity.id
_entity.type
_entity.pdbx_description
1 polymer ?
#
loop_
_entity_poly.entity_id
_entity_poly.type
_entity_poly.pdbx_seq_one_letter_code
_entity_poly.pdbx_strand_id
1 'polypeptide(L)'
;MPDELAEQMPVIKDVLRAMNIDIIEKEGYEGDDILGTLAKYGEKQGLEVTILSGDRDTFQLASDNITIRIPRTKAGKTETENYNRAKVLEEYGLEPVQLIEVKALQGDTSDNIPGVPGIGPKTAVSLIQKYHSVKELYEKIEKDEDDLKGKQKENIVANKDMAELSRTLGEIHKNV
;
A
#
# COMPACT_ATOMS: atom_id res chain seq x y z
N MET A 1 -20.47 -2.47 8.37
CA MET A 1 -20.17 -3.84 8.84
C MET A 1 -21.50 -4.48 9.20
N PRO A 2 -21.81 -5.71 8.79
CA PRO A 2 -23.03 -6.43 9.21
C PRO A 2 -23.08 -6.57 10.74
N ASP A 3 -24.29 -6.52 11.32
CA ASP A 3 -24.48 -6.55 12.78
C ASP A 3 -23.93 -7.85 13.39
N GLU A 4 -24.15 -8.98 12.74
CA GLU A 4 -23.65 -10.30 13.17
C GLU A 4 -22.11 -10.35 13.23
N LEU A 5 -21.42 -9.61 12.35
CA LEU A 5 -19.95 -9.51 12.39
C LEU A 5 -19.49 -8.60 13.53
N ALA A 6 -20.22 -7.51 13.78
CA ALA A 6 -19.93 -6.61 14.88
C ALA A 6 -20.01 -7.32 16.25
N GLU A 7 -21.03 -8.20 16.42
CA GLU A 7 -21.18 -9.01 17.64
C GLU A 7 -20.06 -10.03 17.85
N GLN A 8 -19.40 -10.47 16.77
CA GLN A 8 -18.29 -11.45 16.86
C GLN A 8 -16.95 -10.79 17.22
N MET A 9 -16.79 -9.49 17.02
CA MET A 9 -15.51 -8.80 17.29
C MET A 9 -15.04 -8.92 18.75
N PRO A 10 -15.90 -8.74 19.78
CA PRO A 10 -15.47 -8.99 21.15
C PRO A 10 -15.09 -10.46 21.40
N VAL A 11 -15.84 -11.39 20.84
CA VAL A 11 -15.62 -12.83 21.02
C VAL A 11 -14.27 -13.26 20.46
N ILE A 12 -13.90 -12.79 19.25
CA ILE A 12 -12.58 -13.13 18.68
C ILE A 12 -11.43 -12.55 19.52
N LYS A 13 -11.59 -11.35 20.10
CA LYS A 13 -10.60 -10.78 21.00
C LYS A 13 -10.42 -11.63 22.27
N ASP A 14 -11.51 -12.16 22.83
CA ASP A 14 -11.44 -13.05 23.98
C ASP A 14 -10.76 -14.37 23.66
N VAL A 15 -11.00 -14.93 22.46
CA VAL A 15 -10.29 -16.13 21.96
C VAL A 15 -8.79 -15.84 21.82
N LEU A 16 -8.41 -14.72 21.22
CA LEU A 16 -7.00 -14.35 21.04
C LEU A 16 -6.30 -14.17 22.39
N ARG A 17 -6.94 -13.51 23.37
CA ARG A 17 -6.43 -13.38 24.73
C ARG A 17 -6.25 -14.75 25.41
N ALA A 18 -7.23 -15.67 25.26
CA ALA A 18 -7.13 -17.02 25.79
C ALA A 18 -6.00 -17.83 25.14
N MET A 19 -5.63 -17.52 23.90
CA MET A 19 -4.49 -18.06 23.18
C MET A 19 -3.15 -17.38 23.54
N ASN A 20 -3.15 -16.40 24.43
CA ASN A 20 -2.00 -15.55 24.77
C ASN A 20 -1.39 -14.83 23.56
N ILE A 21 -2.28 -14.32 22.67
CA ILE A 21 -1.90 -13.50 21.53
C ILE A 21 -2.17 -12.05 21.89
N ASP A 22 -1.15 -11.20 21.73
CA ASP A 22 -1.26 -9.77 21.99
C ASP A 22 -2.20 -9.08 20.99
N ILE A 23 -3.05 -8.21 21.48
CA ILE A 23 -3.94 -7.36 20.69
C ILE A 23 -3.49 -5.92 20.87
N ILE A 24 -3.12 -5.27 19.76
CA ILE A 24 -2.66 -3.90 19.77
C ILE A 24 -3.68 -3.05 19.01
N GLU A 25 -4.17 -2.01 19.67
CA GLU A 25 -5.17 -1.08 19.13
C GLU A 25 -4.73 0.36 19.43
N LYS A 26 -4.99 1.24 18.50
CA LYS A 26 -4.74 2.68 18.66
C LYS A 26 -5.91 3.46 18.09
N GLU A 27 -6.60 4.22 18.94
CA GLU A 27 -7.70 5.06 18.50
C GLU A 27 -7.22 6.12 17.49
N GLY A 28 -8.00 6.32 16.42
CA GLY A 28 -7.70 7.30 15.37
C GLY A 28 -6.74 6.83 14.29
N TYR A 29 -6.29 5.57 14.34
CA TYR A 29 -5.41 4.97 13.34
C TYR A 29 -5.99 3.67 12.78
N GLU A 30 -5.62 3.33 11.57
CA GLU A 30 -6.00 2.08 10.92
C GLU A 30 -5.10 0.92 11.37
N GLY A 31 -5.58 -0.31 11.19
CA GLY A 31 -4.80 -1.51 11.50
C GLY A 31 -3.47 -1.56 10.76
N ASP A 32 -3.45 -1.10 9.51
CA ASP A 32 -2.26 -1.09 8.66
C ASP A 32 -1.20 -0.08 9.15
N ASP A 33 -1.61 1.03 9.77
CA ASP A 33 -0.68 1.98 10.40
C ASP A 33 0.04 1.35 11.60
N ILE A 34 -0.70 0.56 12.38
CA ILE A 34 -0.13 -0.21 13.49
C ILE A 34 0.82 -1.28 12.96
N LEU A 35 0.41 -2.03 11.92
CA LEU A 35 1.27 -3.03 11.27
C LEU A 35 2.55 -2.39 10.72
N GLY A 36 2.43 -1.26 10.03
CA GLY A 36 3.57 -0.51 9.49
C GLY A 36 4.52 -0.01 10.57
N THR A 37 3.97 0.51 11.66
CA THR A 37 4.75 1.01 12.81
C THR A 37 5.52 -0.13 13.48
N LEU A 38 4.84 -1.23 13.81
CA LEU A 38 5.46 -2.38 14.47
C LEU A 38 6.50 -3.07 13.58
N ALA A 39 6.20 -3.21 12.28
CA ALA A 39 7.14 -3.80 11.33
C ALA A 39 8.42 -2.98 11.21
N LYS A 40 8.31 -1.67 11.09
CA LYS A 40 9.47 -0.77 11.05
C LYS A 40 10.23 -0.70 12.37
N TYR A 41 9.52 -0.82 13.49
CA TYR A 41 10.18 -0.94 14.79
C TYR A 41 10.99 -2.23 14.89
N GLY A 42 10.41 -3.39 14.52
CA GLY A 42 11.11 -4.68 14.50
C GLY A 42 12.32 -4.67 13.56
N GLU A 43 12.16 -4.15 12.36
CA GLU A 43 13.25 -4.00 11.38
C GLU A 43 14.43 -3.18 11.95
N LYS A 44 14.15 -2.06 12.63
CA LYS A 44 15.19 -1.23 13.29
C LYS A 44 15.91 -1.97 14.42
N GLN A 45 15.29 -2.98 15.02
CA GLN A 45 15.92 -3.85 16.02
C GLN A 45 16.68 -5.02 15.39
N GLY A 46 16.75 -5.10 14.07
CA GLY A 46 17.41 -6.18 13.35
C GLY A 46 16.61 -7.49 13.32
N LEU A 47 15.30 -7.43 13.56
CA LEU A 47 14.42 -8.59 13.53
C LEU A 47 13.95 -8.89 12.10
N GLU A 48 13.74 -10.16 11.79
CA GLU A 48 12.96 -10.59 10.65
C GLU A 48 11.46 -10.48 10.99
N VAL A 49 10.72 -9.70 10.22
CA VAL A 49 9.31 -9.42 10.45
C VAL A 49 8.46 -10.09 9.38
N THR A 50 7.40 -10.78 9.80
CA THR A 50 6.38 -11.29 8.88
C THR A 50 5.03 -10.63 9.19
N ILE A 51 4.46 -9.94 8.21
CA ILE A 51 3.10 -9.40 8.25
C ILE A 51 2.19 -10.41 7.56
N LEU A 52 1.18 -10.94 8.24
CA LEU A 52 0.12 -11.74 7.64
C LEU A 52 -1.07 -10.83 7.36
N SER A 53 -1.32 -10.55 6.09
CA SER A 53 -2.43 -9.69 5.67
C SER A 53 -3.02 -10.19 4.36
N GLY A 54 -4.33 -9.98 4.15
CA GLY A 54 -4.98 -10.15 2.85
C GLY A 54 -4.88 -8.91 1.97
N ASP A 55 -4.42 -7.79 2.52
CA ASP A 55 -4.35 -6.50 1.87
C ASP A 55 -3.01 -6.28 1.17
N ARG A 56 -3.07 -5.94 -0.13
CA ARG A 56 -1.89 -5.68 -0.95
C ARG A 56 -1.26 -4.30 -0.70
N ASP A 57 -1.97 -3.42 -0.03
CA ASP A 57 -1.42 -2.12 0.35
C ASP A 57 -0.24 -2.27 1.30
N THR A 58 -0.24 -3.35 2.09
CA THR A 58 0.88 -3.71 2.95
C THR A 58 2.18 -4.01 2.18
N PHE A 59 2.13 -4.26 0.86
CA PHE A 59 3.34 -4.47 0.05
C PHE A 59 4.30 -3.27 0.08
N GLN A 60 3.79 -2.05 0.29
CA GLN A 60 4.62 -0.86 0.47
C GLN A 60 5.56 -0.95 1.68
N LEU A 61 5.29 -1.86 2.63
CA LEU A 61 6.10 -2.09 3.83
C LEU A 61 7.21 -3.11 3.61
N ALA A 62 7.15 -3.91 2.54
CA ALA A 62 8.10 -4.97 2.26
C ALA A 62 9.54 -4.44 2.18
N SER A 63 10.48 -5.19 2.72
CA SER A 63 11.91 -4.87 2.70
C SER A 63 12.73 -6.16 2.66
N ASP A 64 14.03 -6.06 2.86
CA ASP A 64 14.89 -7.23 3.01
C ASP A 64 14.61 -8.00 4.32
N ASN A 65 14.11 -7.30 5.36
CA ASN A 65 13.77 -7.88 6.66
C ASN A 65 12.25 -7.96 6.93
N ILE A 66 11.41 -7.36 6.09
CA ILE A 66 9.95 -7.40 6.25
C ILE A 66 9.35 -8.19 5.09
N THR A 67 8.69 -9.29 5.41
CA THR A 67 7.97 -10.13 4.45
C THR A 67 6.47 -10.04 4.67
N ILE A 68 5.73 -9.73 3.62
CA ILE A 68 4.27 -9.76 3.63
C ILE A 68 3.82 -11.16 3.19
N ARG A 69 3.01 -11.82 4.01
CA ARG A 69 2.45 -13.13 3.73
C ARG A 69 0.98 -13.01 3.41
N ILE A 70 0.62 -13.28 2.16
CA ILE A 70 -0.76 -13.22 1.67
C ILE A 70 -1.37 -14.62 1.64
N PRO A 71 -2.42 -14.90 2.42
CA PRO A 71 -3.17 -16.13 2.30
C PRO A 71 -4.04 -16.10 1.03
N ARG A 72 -3.98 -17.14 0.22
CA ARG A 72 -4.83 -17.32 -0.96
C ARG A 72 -5.55 -18.66 -0.89
N THR A 73 -6.86 -18.65 -1.01
CA THR A 73 -7.64 -19.87 -1.14
C THR A 73 -7.91 -20.14 -2.62
N LYS A 74 -7.32 -21.22 -3.14
CA LYS A 74 -7.52 -21.68 -4.50
C LYS A 74 -8.01 -23.12 -4.48
N ALA A 75 -9.16 -23.38 -5.11
CA ALA A 75 -9.77 -24.72 -5.18
C ALA A 75 -9.91 -25.42 -3.82
N GLY A 76 -10.30 -24.69 -2.77
CA GLY A 76 -10.51 -25.23 -1.42
C GLY A 76 -9.22 -25.50 -0.61
N LYS A 77 -8.05 -25.16 -1.15
CA LYS A 77 -6.75 -25.18 -0.45
C LYS A 77 -6.29 -23.77 -0.18
N THR A 78 -5.88 -23.51 1.05
CA THR A 78 -5.24 -22.24 1.41
C THR A 78 -3.73 -22.38 1.24
N GLU A 79 -3.17 -21.60 0.33
CA GLU A 79 -1.74 -21.44 0.11
C GLU A 79 -1.34 -20.05 0.56
N THR A 80 -0.07 -19.85 0.93
CA THR A 80 0.45 -18.54 1.29
C THR A 80 1.54 -18.14 0.30
N GLU A 81 1.46 -16.90 -0.19
CA GLU A 81 2.52 -16.28 -0.98
C GLU A 81 3.28 -15.28 -0.13
N ASN A 82 4.60 -15.27 -0.25
CA ASN A 82 5.47 -14.35 0.48
C ASN A 82 5.98 -13.26 -0.45
N TYR A 83 5.81 -12.02 -0.04
CA TYR A 83 6.28 -10.83 -0.74
C TYR A 83 7.29 -10.08 0.14
N ASN A 84 8.56 -10.23 -0.19
CA ASN A 84 9.64 -9.37 0.28
C ASN A 84 9.98 -8.33 -0.80
N ARG A 85 10.97 -7.49 -0.56
CA ARG A 85 11.43 -6.48 -1.52
C ARG A 85 11.75 -7.08 -2.90
N ALA A 86 12.49 -8.19 -2.94
CA ALA A 86 12.88 -8.83 -4.20
C ALA A 86 11.67 -9.32 -5.00
N LYS A 87 10.66 -9.89 -4.32
CA LYS A 87 9.44 -10.39 -4.96
C LYS A 87 8.57 -9.25 -5.49
N VAL A 88 8.45 -8.14 -4.76
CA VAL A 88 7.74 -6.95 -5.23
C VAL A 88 8.45 -6.37 -6.46
N LEU A 89 9.76 -6.25 -6.42
CA LEU A 89 10.55 -5.77 -7.55
C LEU A 89 10.42 -6.68 -8.79
N GLU A 90 10.42 -8.00 -8.60
CA GLU A 90 10.21 -8.98 -9.68
C GLU A 90 8.82 -8.83 -10.34
N GLU A 91 7.76 -8.67 -9.53
CA GLU A 91 6.37 -8.67 -10.01
C GLU A 91 5.95 -7.32 -10.60
N TYR A 92 6.36 -6.22 -9.99
CA TYR A 92 5.93 -4.86 -10.36
C TYR A 92 6.99 -4.05 -11.09
N GLY A 93 8.27 -4.46 -11.04
CA GLY A 93 9.38 -3.66 -11.56
C GLY A 93 9.59 -2.34 -10.79
N LEU A 94 9.17 -2.31 -9.53
CA LEU A 94 9.15 -1.14 -8.65
C LEU A 94 9.64 -1.51 -7.26
N GLU A 95 10.28 -0.58 -6.57
CA GLU A 95 10.54 -0.72 -5.13
C GLU A 95 9.22 -0.70 -4.35
N PRO A 96 9.12 -1.43 -3.22
CA PRO A 96 7.91 -1.50 -2.41
C PRO A 96 7.27 -0.14 -2.11
N VAL A 97 8.07 0.85 -1.72
CA VAL A 97 7.60 2.20 -1.42
C VAL A 97 6.99 2.92 -2.63
N GLN A 98 7.38 2.55 -3.85
CA GLN A 98 6.86 3.15 -5.08
C GLN A 98 5.43 2.70 -5.41
N LEU A 99 4.91 1.67 -4.75
CA LEU A 99 3.50 1.27 -4.89
C LEU A 99 2.54 2.34 -4.39
N ILE A 100 2.97 3.17 -3.43
CA ILE A 100 2.22 4.36 -2.98
C ILE A 100 2.06 5.36 -4.13
N GLU A 101 3.13 5.58 -4.88
CA GLU A 101 3.15 6.50 -6.03
C GLU A 101 2.25 6.00 -7.17
N VAL A 102 2.21 4.68 -7.38
CA VAL A 102 1.29 4.06 -8.34
C VAL A 102 -0.16 4.29 -7.90
N LYS A 103 -0.48 4.04 -6.62
CA LYS A 103 -1.82 4.26 -6.03
C LYS A 103 -2.23 5.73 -6.12
N ALA A 104 -1.29 6.66 -5.95
CA ALA A 104 -1.53 8.08 -6.11
C ALA A 104 -2.02 8.49 -7.51
N LEU A 105 -1.51 7.83 -8.55
CA LEU A 105 -1.90 8.10 -9.93
C LEU A 105 -3.14 7.34 -10.37
N GLN A 106 -3.22 6.04 -10.09
CA GLN A 106 -4.34 5.21 -10.55
C GLN A 106 -5.60 5.38 -9.70
N GLY A 107 -5.45 5.80 -8.43
CA GLY A 107 -6.51 5.76 -7.43
C GLY A 107 -6.79 4.36 -6.91
N ASP A 108 -7.73 4.28 -5.97
CA ASP A 108 -8.28 3.04 -5.44
C ASP A 108 -9.76 3.24 -5.06
N THR A 109 -10.65 2.57 -5.77
CA THR A 109 -12.09 2.70 -5.55
C THR A 109 -12.56 2.01 -4.27
N SER A 110 -11.83 1.00 -3.77
CA SER A 110 -12.16 0.31 -2.52
C SER A 110 -11.93 1.22 -1.31
N ASP A 111 -10.90 2.05 -1.35
CA ASP A 111 -10.53 2.98 -0.29
C ASP A 111 -11.00 4.42 -0.57
N ASN A 112 -11.78 4.59 -1.63
CA ASN A 112 -12.24 5.92 -2.06
C ASN A 112 -11.10 6.91 -2.35
N ILE A 113 -9.98 6.40 -2.85
CA ILE A 113 -8.83 7.20 -3.29
C ILE A 113 -9.02 7.58 -4.75
N PRO A 114 -9.11 8.89 -5.08
CA PRO A 114 -9.54 9.33 -6.40
C PRO A 114 -8.54 9.08 -7.52
N GLY A 115 -7.24 9.23 -7.27
CA GLY A 115 -6.22 9.17 -8.30
C GLY A 115 -6.32 10.29 -9.34
N VAL A 116 -5.70 10.09 -10.49
CA VAL A 116 -5.74 10.99 -11.64
C VAL A 116 -6.69 10.42 -12.70
N PRO A 117 -7.74 11.14 -13.10
CA PRO A 117 -8.70 10.67 -14.10
C PRO A 117 -8.01 10.22 -15.41
N GLY A 118 -8.36 9.00 -15.86
CA GLY A 118 -7.82 8.43 -17.09
C GLY A 118 -6.44 7.78 -16.97
N ILE A 119 -5.86 7.74 -15.78
CA ILE A 119 -4.62 7.00 -15.50
C ILE A 119 -4.99 5.66 -14.85
N GLY A 120 -4.91 4.59 -15.64
CA GLY A 120 -5.13 3.23 -15.14
C GLY A 120 -3.85 2.57 -14.63
N PRO A 121 -3.96 1.36 -14.04
CA PRO A 121 -2.83 0.65 -13.38
C PRO A 121 -1.58 0.53 -14.25
N LYS A 122 -1.73 0.10 -15.50
CA LYS A 122 -0.57 -0.08 -16.41
C LYS A 122 0.15 1.23 -16.69
N THR A 123 -0.62 2.31 -16.89
CA THR A 123 -0.07 3.64 -17.16
C THR A 123 0.62 4.19 -15.91
N ALA A 124 0.00 4.04 -14.73
CA ALA A 124 0.58 4.47 -13.46
C ALA A 124 1.91 3.78 -13.19
N VAL A 125 1.97 2.44 -13.32
CA VAL A 125 3.22 1.67 -13.17
C VAL A 125 4.30 2.17 -14.15
N SER A 126 3.96 2.34 -15.43
CA SER A 126 4.92 2.82 -16.43
C SER A 126 5.43 4.22 -16.15
N LEU A 127 4.58 5.12 -15.64
CA LEU A 127 4.98 6.46 -15.23
C LEU A 127 5.93 6.41 -14.04
N ILE A 128 5.63 5.61 -13.02
CA ILE A 128 6.49 5.53 -11.83
C ILE A 128 7.79 4.79 -12.13
N GLN A 129 7.80 3.78 -12.98
CA GLN A 129 9.04 3.18 -13.48
C GLN A 129 9.96 4.21 -14.17
N LYS A 130 9.37 5.17 -14.87
CA LYS A 130 10.11 6.20 -15.62
C LYS A 130 10.51 7.41 -14.78
N TYR A 131 9.60 7.92 -13.98
CA TYR A 131 9.77 9.17 -13.24
C TYR A 131 10.04 8.97 -11.74
N HIS A 132 10.02 7.73 -11.27
CA HIS A 132 10.32 7.26 -9.91
C HIS A 132 9.33 7.70 -8.82
N SER A 133 8.74 8.88 -8.92
CA SER A 133 7.74 9.38 -7.97
C SER A 133 6.78 10.38 -8.63
N VAL A 134 5.64 10.59 -8.00
CA VAL A 134 4.68 11.65 -8.40
C VAL A 134 5.35 13.02 -8.34
N LYS A 135 6.16 13.26 -7.33
CA LYS A 135 6.91 14.52 -7.18
C LYS A 135 7.85 14.76 -8.37
N GLU A 136 8.69 13.79 -8.71
CA GLU A 136 9.63 13.90 -9.83
C GLU A 136 8.91 14.03 -11.18
N LEU A 137 7.77 13.33 -11.36
CA LEU A 137 6.91 13.49 -12.53
C LEU A 137 6.50 14.95 -12.72
N TYR A 138 5.97 15.60 -11.67
CA TYR A 138 5.55 17.01 -11.76
C TYR A 138 6.73 17.96 -11.91
N GLU A 139 7.87 17.71 -11.27
CA GLU A 139 9.09 18.50 -11.47
C GLU A 139 9.59 18.45 -12.91
N LYS A 140 9.49 17.30 -13.58
CA LYS A 140 9.83 17.15 -15.00
C LYS A 140 8.86 17.88 -15.91
N ILE A 141 7.56 17.83 -15.59
CA ILE A 141 6.54 18.58 -16.33
C ILE A 141 6.77 20.09 -16.21
N GLU A 142 7.06 20.59 -15.02
CA GLU A 142 7.34 22.01 -14.77
C GLU A 142 8.58 22.53 -15.52
N LYS A 143 9.57 21.66 -15.74
CA LYS A 143 10.81 21.96 -16.48
C LYS A 143 10.69 21.71 -17.99
N ASP A 144 9.53 21.26 -18.48
CA ASP A 144 9.29 20.79 -19.86
C ASP A 144 10.30 19.71 -20.32
N GLU A 145 10.70 18.85 -19.35
CA GLU A 145 11.61 17.72 -19.54
C GLU A 145 10.87 16.37 -19.59
N ASP A 146 9.53 16.39 -19.64
CA ASP A 146 8.70 15.21 -19.79
C ASP A 146 8.47 14.86 -21.28
N ASP A 147 7.97 13.66 -21.53
CA ASP A 147 7.57 13.21 -22.86
C ASP A 147 6.06 12.94 -22.98
N LEU A 148 5.29 13.39 -22.00
CA LEU A 148 3.85 13.23 -21.98
C LEU A 148 3.19 14.09 -23.07
N LYS A 149 2.10 13.56 -23.66
CA LYS A 149 1.41 14.22 -24.76
C LYS A 149 -0.10 14.17 -24.59
N GLY A 150 -0.75 15.14 -25.24
CA GLY A 150 -2.20 15.20 -25.40
C GLY A 150 -2.95 15.08 -24.08
N LYS A 151 -4.07 14.37 -24.10
CA LYS A 151 -4.99 14.26 -22.97
C LYS A 151 -4.36 13.67 -21.69
N GLN A 152 -3.35 12.82 -21.83
CA GLN A 152 -2.64 12.25 -20.68
C GLN A 152 -1.91 13.37 -19.90
N LYS A 153 -1.13 14.21 -20.60
CA LYS A 153 -0.43 15.35 -19.97
C LYS A 153 -1.44 16.34 -19.37
N GLU A 154 -2.49 16.67 -20.12
CA GLU A 154 -3.56 17.56 -19.64
C GLU A 154 -4.19 17.06 -18.35
N ASN A 155 -4.56 15.77 -18.27
CA ASN A 155 -5.17 15.19 -17.09
C ASN A 155 -4.21 15.20 -15.89
N ILE A 156 -2.94 14.83 -16.10
CA ILE A 156 -1.93 14.82 -15.03
C ILE A 156 -1.73 16.24 -14.49
N VAL A 157 -1.53 17.23 -15.37
CA VAL A 157 -1.33 18.63 -14.97
C VAL A 157 -2.54 19.20 -14.23
N ALA A 158 -3.75 18.94 -14.74
CA ALA A 158 -4.98 19.45 -14.15
C ALA A 158 -5.34 18.84 -12.79
N ASN A 159 -4.77 17.69 -12.44
CA ASN A 159 -5.11 16.94 -11.23
C ASN A 159 -3.93 16.75 -10.27
N LYS A 160 -2.98 17.69 -10.23
CA LYS A 160 -1.82 17.64 -9.34
C LYS A 160 -2.21 17.47 -7.87
N ASP A 161 -3.09 18.34 -7.39
CA ASP A 161 -3.54 18.32 -5.98
C ASP A 161 -4.24 16.99 -5.65
N MET A 162 -4.96 16.42 -6.62
CA MET A 162 -5.65 15.15 -6.46
C MET A 162 -4.65 13.97 -6.36
N ALA A 163 -3.58 14.00 -7.15
CA ALA A 163 -2.51 13.01 -7.06
C ALA A 163 -1.76 13.09 -5.72
N GLU A 164 -1.48 14.32 -5.25
CA GLU A 164 -0.82 14.54 -3.95
C GLU A 164 -1.70 14.09 -2.78
N LEU A 165 -3.01 14.40 -2.83
CA LEU A 165 -3.99 13.92 -1.86
C LEU A 165 -4.05 12.38 -1.87
N SER A 166 -4.17 11.79 -3.06
CA SER A 166 -4.24 10.32 -3.21
C SER A 166 -2.99 9.64 -2.71
N ARG A 167 -1.81 10.23 -2.91
CA ARG A 167 -0.55 9.76 -2.36
C ARG A 167 -0.59 9.75 -0.83
N THR A 168 -1.05 10.86 -0.24
CA THR A 168 -1.16 10.99 1.22
C THR A 168 -2.11 9.96 1.82
N LEU A 169 -3.26 9.73 1.16
CA LEU A 169 -4.25 8.76 1.61
C LEU A 169 -3.78 7.30 1.44
N GLY A 170 -2.95 7.02 0.44
CA GLY A 170 -2.44 5.68 0.18
C GLY A 170 -1.20 5.30 1.00
N GLU A 171 -0.58 6.24 1.69
CA GLU A 171 0.62 5.97 2.49
C GLU A 171 0.27 5.49 3.90
N ILE A 172 0.72 4.28 4.26
CA ILE A 172 0.60 3.73 5.61
C ILE A 172 1.52 4.51 6.57
N HIS A 173 0.97 5.00 7.67
CA HIS A 173 1.73 5.66 8.73
C HIS A 173 2.62 4.65 9.47
N LYS A 174 3.88 5.01 9.70
CA LYS A 174 4.90 4.14 10.31
C LYS A 174 5.44 4.68 11.63
N ASN A 175 4.67 5.56 12.25
CA ASN A 175 5.05 6.22 13.51
C ASN A 175 3.79 6.57 14.32
N VAL A 176 3.08 5.54 14.75
CA VAL A 176 1.83 5.62 15.52
C VAL A 176 2.09 5.40 17.02
#